data_0118e1ed7d38438ceeb579b5c01f49bb
#
_entry.id   0118e1ed7d38438ceeb579b5c01f49bb
#
_cell.length_a   1.000
_cell.length_b   1.000
_cell.length_c   1.000
_cell.angle_alpha   90.00
_cell.angle_beta   90.00
_cell.angle_gamma   90.00
#
_symmetry.space_group_name_H-M   'P 1'
#
loop_
_entity.id
_entity.type
_entity.pdbx_description
1 polymer ?
#
loop_
_entity_poly.entity_id
_entity_poly.type
_entity_poly.pdbx_seq_one_letter_code
_entity_poly.pdbx_strand_id
1 'polypeptide(L)'
;MLLHSCQLGPEIGEDISNFVVILILDAALEVFSAYGFRGSTVDQIASRCGLSKPNLLYYFRRKEDIYVAVLERTLDDWLEPLRRIDAAGEPIEELTRYVSAKIRLSRERPEASRLFANEILHGASAIGNFLKGPLKKLVDDKAAVIAGWMAEGKLARID
;
A
#
# COMPACT_ATOMS: atom_id res chain seq x y z
N MET A 1 22.13 -23.84 -37.92
CA MET A 1 21.45 -24.26 -36.70
C MET A 1 20.91 -23.01 -36.05
N LEU A 2 19.65 -22.73 -36.34
CA LEU A 2 18.97 -21.46 -36.04
C LEU A 2 18.51 -21.44 -34.58
N LEU A 3 19.07 -20.55 -33.76
CA LEU A 3 18.55 -20.24 -32.45
C LEU A 3 17.22 -19.49 -32.66
N HIS A 4 16.11 -20.15 -32.36
CA HIS A 4 14.80 -19.53 -32.27
C HIS A 4 14.80 -18.51 -31.12
N SER A 5 14.78 -17.23 -31.48
CA SER A 5 14.41 -16.15 -30.58
C SER A 5 12.97 -16.38 -30.15
N CYS A 6 12.78 -16.88 -28.94
CA CYS A 6 11.46 -16.95 -28.34
C CYS A 6 11.03 -15.50 -28.05
N GLN A 7 10.27 -14.89 -28.94
CA GLN A 7 9.56 -13.64 -28.67
C GLN A 7 8.46 -13.96 -27.67
N LEU A 8 8.73 -13.69 -26.40
CA LEU A 8 7.69 -13.64 -25.37
C LEU A 8 6.68 -12.60 -25.79
N GLY A 9 5.40 -12.96 -25.86
CA GLY A 9 4.33 -12.05 -26.22
C GLY A 9 4.25 -10.86 -25.24
N PRO A 10 3.64 -9.73 -25.64
CA PRO A 10 3.57 -8.50 -24.83
C PRO A 10 2.95 -8.74 -23.42
N GLU A 11 1.99 -9.62 -23.29
CA GLU A 11 1.35 -9.97 -22.00
C GLU A 11 2.34 -10.64 -21.01
N ILE A 12 3.22 -11.53 -21.48
CA ILE A 12 4.22 -12.20 -20.63
C ILE A 12 5.28 -11.20 -20.16
N GLY A 13 5.64 -10.22 -20.98
CA GLY A 13 6.59 -9.16 -20.62
C GLY A 13 6.04 -8.24 -19.52
N GLU A 14 4.76 -7.93 -19.57
CA GLU A 14 4.07 -7.09 -18.59
C GLU A 14 3.92 -7.81 -17.25
N ASP A 15 3.57 -9.10 -17.24
CA ASP A 15 3.50 -9.93 -16.05
C ASP A 15 4.85 -10.07 -15.33
N ILE A 16 5.94 -10.28 -16.09
CA ILE A 16 7.30 -10.35 -15.52
C ILE A 16 7.69 -8.99 -14.92
N SER A 17 7.40 -7.89 -15.61
CA SER A 17 7.70 -6.55 -15.13
C SER A 17 6.96 -6.25 -13.82
N ASN A 18 5.68 -6.56 -13.75
CA ASN A 18 4.86 -6.41 -12.54
C ASN A 18 5.39 -7.26 -11.39
N PHE A 19 5.79 -8.50 -11.65
CA PHE A 19 6.39 -9.37 -10.64
C PHE A 19 7.69 -8.80 -10.07
N VAL A 20 8.57 -8.28 -10.93
CA VAL A 20 9.83 -7.65 -10.50
C VAL A 20 9.56 -6.40 -9.67
N VAL A 21 8.60 -5.57 -10.07
CA VAL A 21 8.19 -4.39 -9.27
C VAL A 21 7.72 -4.81 -7.88
N ILE A 22 6.91 -5.86 -7.75
CA ILE A 22 6.46 -6.38 -6.46
C ILE A 22 7.65 -6.81 -5.60
N LEU A 23 8.61 -7.55 -6.16
CA LEU A 23 9.83 -7.97 -5.44
C LEU A 23 10.64 -6.78 -4.93
N ILE A 24 10.79 -5.73 -5.76
CA ILE A 24 11.49 -4.51 -5.35
C ILE A 24 10.74 -3.82 -4.20
N LEU A 25 9.43 -3.69 -4.28
CA LEU A 25 8.63 -3.03 -3.25
C LEU A 25 8.61 -3.80 -1.93
N ASP A 26 8.59 -5.14 -1.96
CA ASP A 26 8.68 -5.96 -0.76
C ASP A 26 10.05 -5.81 -0.08
N ALA A 27 11.14 -5.89 -0.83
CA ALA A 27 12.49 -5.65 -0.33
C ALA A 27 12.66 -4.22 0.22
N ALA A 28 12.11 -3.23 -0.49
CA ALA A 28 12.17 -1.84 -0.08
C ALA A 28 11.38 -1.58 1.22
N LEU A 29 10.22 -2.20 1.39
CA LEU A 29 9.45 -2.13 2.63
C LEU A 29 10.27 -2.60 3.83
N GLU A 30 10.94 -3.75 3.71
CA GLU A 30 11.82 -4.26 4.77
C GLU A 30 12.97 -3.30 5.09
N VAL A 31 13.67 -2.82 4.05
CA VAL A 31 14.83 -1.91 4.21
C VAL A 31 14.39 -0.57 4.80
N PHE A 32 13.33 0.05 4.28
CA PHE A 32 12.85 1.34 4.79
C PHE A 32 12.26 1.23 6.20
N SER A 33 11.59 0.12 6.55
CA SER A 33 11.07 -0.06 7.90
C SER A 33 12.16 -0.26 8.95
N ALA A 34 13.31 -0.83 8.54
CA ALA A 34 14.45 -1.08 9.43
C ALA A 34 15.33 0.15 9.61
N TYR A 35 15.62 0.90 8.54
CA TYR A 35 16.64 1.96 8.53
C TYR A 35 16.08 3.36 8.28
N GLY A 36 14.77 3.47 8.03
CA GLY A 36 14.13 4.71 7.60
C GLY A 36 14.56 5.14 6.19
N PHE A 37 13.92 6.18 5.66
CA PHE A 37 14.24 6.69 4.32
C PHE A 37 15.70 7.17 4.22
N ARG A 38 16.18 7.94 5.21
CA ARG A 38 17.53 8.52 5.19
C ARG A 38 18.64 7.49 5.36
N GLY A 39 18.42 6.46 6.19
CA GLY A 39 19.39 5.40 6.47
C GLY A 39 19.44 4.29 5.41
N SER A 40 18.55 4.32 4.43
CA SER A 40 18.43 3.30 3.38
C SER A 40 19.14 3.72 2.11
N THR A 41 19.65 2.73 1.36
CA THR A 41 20.28 2.92 0.04
C THR A 41 19.63 2.03 -1.02
N VAL A 42 19.73 2.43 -2.29
CA VAL A 42 19.28 1.63 -3.43
C VAL A 42 20.05 0.31 -3.52
N ASP A 43 21.33 0.31 -3.13
CA ASP A 43 22.17 -0.91 -3.14
C ASP A 43 21.68 -1.95 -2.12
N GLN A 44 21.23 -1.51 -0.93
CA GLN A 44 20.61 -2.41 0.07
C GLN A 44 19.32 -3.04 -0.47
N ILE A 45 18.48 -2.24 -1.11
CA ILE A 45 17.21 -2.73 -1.70
C ILE A 45 17.51 -3.72 -2.84
N ALA A 46 18.41 -3.36 -3.76
CA ALA A 46 18.80 -4.22 -4.88
C ALA A 46 19.36 -5.56 -4.40
N SER A 47 20.28 -5.52 -3.43
CA SER A 47 20.83 -6.74 -2.80
C SER A 47 19.75 -7.60 -2.16
N ARG A 48 18.76 -6.98 -1.51
CA ARG A 48 17.68 -7.69 -0.81
C ARG A 48 16.74 -8.43 -1.77
N CYS A 49 16.45 -7.85 -2.94
CA CYS A 49 15.61 -8.49 -3.96
C CYS A 49 16.40 -9.28 -5.02
N GLY A 50 17.72 -9.46 -4.84
CA GLY A 50 18.56 -10.22 -5.76
C GLY A 50 18.82 -9.57 -7.12
N LEU A 51 18.66 -8.25 -7.20
CA LEU A 51 18.90 -7.48 -8.43
C LEU A 51 20.24 -6.72 -8.35
N SER A 52 20.82 -6.43 -9.51
CA SER A 52 21.85 -5.41 -9.59
C SER A 52 21.24 -4.01 -9.47
N LYS A 53 22.00 -3.03 -8.94
CA LYS A 53 21.55 -1.64 -8.87
C LYS A 53 21.07 -1.07 -10.22
N PRO A 54 21.81 -1.27 -11.34
CA PRO A 54 21.33 -0.81 -12.65
C PRO A 54 19.97 -1.42 -13.05
N ASN A 55 19.74 -2.71 -12.76
CA ASN A 55 18.47 -3.37 -13.04
C ASN A 55 17.33 -2.80 -12.20
N LEU A 56 17.57 -2.51 -10.92
CA LEU A 56 16.58 -1.87 -10.08
C LEU A 56 16.27 -0.45 -10.59
N LEU A 57 17.30 0.33 -10.96
CA LEU A 57 17.15 1.70 -11.47
C LEU A 57 16.46 1.76 -12.85
N TYR A 58 16.35 0.66 -13.56
CA TYR A 58 15.49 0.54 -14.73
C TYR A 58 14.02 0.70 -14.39
N TYR A 59 13.57 0.14 -13.26
CA TYR A 59 12.17 0.23 -12.78
C TYR A 59 11.90 1.52 -12.00
N PHE A 60 12.84 1.95 -11.17
CA PHE A 60 12.71 3.13 -10.32
C PHE A 60 13.95 4.02 -10.44
N ARG A 61 13.79 5.20 -10.99
CA ARG A 61 14.93 6.09 -11.26
C ARG A 61 15.62 6.60 -10.01
N ARG A 62 14.89 6.75 -8.91
CA ARG A 62 15.39 7.34 -7.64
C ARG A 62 14.83 6.56 -6.44
N LYS A 63 15.54 6.68 -5.34
CA LYS A 63 15.11 6.10 -4.04
C LYS A 63 13.76 6.67 -3.58
N GLU A 64 13.53 7.94 -3.84
CA GLU A 64 12.28 8.63 -3.54
C GLU A 64 11.10 7.99 -4.25
N ASP A 65 11.25 7.61 -5.50
CA ASP A 65 10.20 6.97 -6.31
C ASP A 65 9.83 5.60 -5.72
N ILE A 66 10.83 4.83 -5.25
CA ILE A 66 10.60 3.55 -4.57
C ILE A 66 9.86 3.79 -3.24
N TYR A 67 10.27 4.79 -2.48
CA TYR A 67 9.68 5.10 -1.17
C TYR A 67 8.21 5.47 -1.29
N VAL A 68 7.87 6.36 -2.22
CA VAL A 68 6.49 6.74 -2.51
C VAL A 68 5.66 5.53 -2.94
N ALA A 69 6.17 4.71 -3.86
CA ALA A 69 5.47 3.51 -4.33
C ALA A 69 5.21 2.48 -3.21
N VAL A 70 6.16 2.30 -2.28
CA VAL A 70 5.96 1.44 -1.10
C VAL A 70 4.88 1.99 -0.19
N LEU A 71 4.86 3.31 0.06
CA LEU A 71 3.84 3.95 0.89
C LEU A 71 2.46 3.88 0.24
N GLU A 72 2.35 4.15 -1.06
CA GLU A 72 1.10 4.06 -1.81
C GLU A 72 0.52 2.65 -1.78
N ARG A 73 1.34 1.63 -2.05
CA ARG A 73 0.93 0.22 -1.95
C ARG A 73 0.47 -0.16 -0.53
N THR A 74 1.22 0.29 0.48
CA THR A 74 0.85 0.07 1.89
C THR A 74 -0.51 0.69 2.22
N LEU A 75 -0.75 1.91 1.74
CA LEU A 75 -2.02 2.61 1.93
C LEU A 75 -3.16 1.91 1.19
N ASP A 76 -2.94 1.45 -0.03
CA ASP A 76 -3.96 0.71 -0.78
C ASP A 76 -4.39 -0.56 -0.07
N ASP A 77 -3.44 -1.38 0.41
CA ASP A 77 -3.71 -2.57 1.21
C ASP A 77 -4.50 -2.23 2.50
N TRP A 78 -4.13 -1.14 3.17
CA TRP A 78 -4.75 -0.74 4.43
C TRP A 78 -6.12 -0.11 4.26
N LEU A 79 -6.38 0.54 3.14
CA LEU A 79 -7.67 1.18 2.87
C LEU A 79 -8.67 0.23 2.21
N GLU A 80 -8.21 -0.89 1.67
CA GLU A 80 -9.09 -1.86 1.02
C GLU A 80 -10.25 -2.35 1.93
N PRO A 81 -10.03 -2.70 3.21
CA PRO A 81 -11.14 -3.06 4.09
C PRO A 81 -12.16 -1.92 4.29
N LEU A 82 -11.69 -0.66 4.31
CA LEU A 82 -12.58 0.50 4.42
C LEU A 82 -13.41 0.69 3.14
N ARG A 83 -12.78 0.54 1.98
CA ARG A 83 -13.47 0.62 0.68
C ARG A 83 -14.59 -0.40 0.55
N ARG A 84 -14.42 -1.60 1.14
CA ARG A 84 -15.36 -2.72 1.09
C ARG A 84 -16.60 -2.57 1.97
N ILE A 85 -16.67 -1.59 2.85
CA ILE A 85 -17.88 -1.34 3.63
C ILE A 85 -19.04 -1.05 2.67
N ASP A 86 -20.08 -1.90 2.73
CA ASP A 86 -21.27 -1.79 1.90
C ASP A 86 -22.39 -1.07 2.66
N ALA A 87 -22.94 0.01 2.07
CA ALA A 87 -24.04 0.76 2.65
C ALA A 87 -25.34 -0.07 2.78
N ALA A 88 -25.52 -1.08 1.91
CA ALA A 88 -26.66 -2.00 1.95
C ALA A 88 -26.47 -3.16 2.93
N GLY A 89 -25.26 -3.35 3.48
CA GLY A 89 -24.94 -4.42 4.42
C GLY A 89 -25.48 -4.17 5.82
N GLU A 90 -25.43 -5.22 6.66
CA GLU A 90 -25.76 -5.10 8.08
C GLU A 90 -24.62 -4.38 8.84
N PRO A 91 -24.89 -3.26 9.51
CA PRO A 91 -23.85 -2.39 10.08
C PRO A 91 -22.85 -3.09 10.98
N ILE A 92 -23.33 -3.96 11.89
CA ILE A 92 -22.46 -4.65 12.85
C ILE A 92 -21.55 -5.66 12.14
N GLU A 93 -22.04 -6.35 11.10
CA GLU A 93 -21.26 -7.29 10.32
C GLU A 93 -20.19 -6.55 9.50
N GLU A 94 -20.56 -5.44 8.84
CA GLU A 94 -19.64 -4.62 8.06
C GLU A 94 -18.52 -4.03 8.92
N LEU A 95 -18.86 -3.45 10.07
CA LEU A 95 -17.87 -2.89 11.00
C LEU A 95 -16.99 -3.98 11.62
N THR A 96 -17.56 -5.12 11.98
CA THR A 96 -16.80 -6.27 12.52
C THR A 96 -15.80 -6.78 11.49
N ARG A 97 -16.21 -6.92 10.21
CA ARG A 97 -15.35 -7.31 9.10
C ARG A 97 -14.20 -6.32 8.89
N TYR A 98 -14.52 -5.01 8.90
CA TYR A 98 -13.54 -3.95 8.78
C TYR A 98 -12.50 -3.99 9.90
N VAL A 99 -12.95 -4.00 11.17
CA VAL A 99 -12.05 -4.01 12.35
C VAL A 99 -11.18 -5.27 12.36
N SER A 100 -11.76 -6.45 12.10
CA SER A 100 -11.04 -7.71 12.03
C SER A 100 -9.96 -7.71 10.95
N ALA A 101 -10.27 -7.15 9.77
CA ALA A 101 -9.30 -7.02 8.69
C ALA A 101 -8.15 -6.06 9.06
N LYS A 102 -8.43 -4.94 9.75
CA LYS A 102 -7.42 -4.00 10.23
C LYS A 102 -6.48 -4.63 11.25
N ILE A 103 -7.03 -5.37 12.23
CA ILE A 103 -6.22 -6.09 13.23
C ILE A 103 -5.32 -7.12 12.55
N ARG A 104 -5.87 -7.89 11.60
CA ARG A 104 -5.10 -8.89 10.85
C ARG A 104 -3.95 -8.25 10.08
N LEU A 105 -4.20 -7.19 9.30
CA LEU A 105 -3.17 -6.48 8.54
C LEU A 105 -2.05 -5.96 9.46
N SER A 106 -2.38 -5.42 10.62
CA SER A 106 -1.39 -4.92 11.58
C SER A 106 -0.52 -6.05 12.16
N ARG A 107 -1.09 -7.26 12.34
CA ARG A 107 -0.34 -8.43 12.81
C ARG A 107 0.53 -9.06 11.73
N GLU A 108 0.02 -9.18 10.52
CA GLU A 108 0.69 -9.87 9.41
C GLU A 108 1.77 -9.01 8.75
N ARG A 109 1.64 -7.67 8.81
CA ARG A 109 2.56 -6.72 8.16
C ARG A 109 3.03 -5.60 9.10
N PRO A 110 3.76 -5.94 10.18
CA PRO A 110 4.23 -4.94 11.16
C PRO A 110 5.23 -3.94 10.56
N GLU A 111 5.98 -4.32 9.51
CA GLU A 111 6.90 -3.44 8.77
C GLU A 111 6.14 -2.29 8.10
N ALA A 112 5.00 -2.57 7.49
CA ALA A 112 4.12 -1.58 6.86
C ALA A 112 3.59 -0.58 7.90
N SER A 113 3.15 -1.08 9.07
CA SER A 113 2.70 -0.25 10.19
C SER A 113 3.80 0.69 10.68
N ARG A 114 5.02 0.17 10.83
CA ARG A 114 6.18 0.92 11.29
C ARG A 114 6.58 2.01 10.28
N LEU A 115 6.63 1.65 9.00
CA LEU A 115 6.97 2.58 7.94
C LEU A 115 5.98 3.75 7.87
N PHE A 116 4.70 3.45 7.88
CA PHE A 116 3.65 4.46 7.84
C PHE A 116 3.64 5.37 9.07
N ALA A 117 3.79 4.78 10.27
CA ALA A 117 3.89 5.56 11.51
C ALA A 117 5.08 6.54 11.46
N ASN A 118 6.24 6.08 10.99
CA ASN A 118 7.41 6.92 10.82
C ASN A 118 7.15 8.07 9.83
N GLU A 119 6.50 7.81 8.70
CA GLU A 119 6.17 8.86 7.72
C GLU A 119 5.24 9.93 8.33
N ILE A 120 4.22 9.52 9.08
CA ILE A 120 3.30 10.45 9.76
C ILE A 120 4.05 11.29 10.80
N LEU A 121 4.89 10.67 11.64
CA LEU A 121 5.68 11.37 12.67
C LEU A 121 6.66 12.39 12.07
N HIS A 122 7.12 12.17 10.84
CA HIS A 122 8.00 13.08 10.11
C HIS A 122 7.28 14.09 9.22
N GLY A 123 5.96 14.24 9.40
CA GLY A 123 5.16 15.27 8.72
C GLY A 123 4.51 14.83 7.42
N ALA A 124 4.54 13.53 7.08
CA ALA A 124 3.84 12.92 5.94
C ALA A 124 4.15 13.60 4.57
N SER A 125 5.40 14.03 4.36
CA SER A 125 5.77 14.80 3.18
C SER A 125 5.63 14.03 1.87
N ALA A 126 5.86 12.70 1.91
CA ALA A 126 5.77 11.85 0.73
C ALA A 126 4.31 11.53 0.34
N ILE A 127 3.37 11.56 1.28
CA ILE A 127 1.96 11.16 1.08
C ILE A 127 0.95 12.27 1.35
N GLY A 128 1.40 13.50 1.62
CA GLY A 128 0.54 14.60 2.03
C GLY A 128 -0.62 14.90 1.07
N ASN A 129 -0.39 14.82 -0.23
CA ASN A 129 -1.43 15.02 -1.25
C ASN A 129 -2.48 13.89 -1.22
N PHE A 130 -2.03 12.64 -1.00
CA PHE A 130 -2.93 11.50 -0.86
C PHE A 130 -3.81 11.64 0.39
N LEU A 131 -3.23 12.04 1.53
CA LEU A 131 -3.97 12.23 2.78
C LEU A 131 -5.05 13.31 2.66
N LYS A 132 -4.74 14.43 2.00
CA LYS A 132 -5.65 15.59 1.85
C LYS A 132 -6.71 15.41 0.75
N GLY A 133 -6.46 14.55 -0.20
CA GLY A 133 -7.32 14.30 -1.35
C GLY A 133 -8.05 12.94 -1.27
N PRO A 134 -7.50 11.88 -1.88
CA PRO A 134 -8.18 10.57 -1.99
C PRO A 134 -8.59 9.95 -0.67
N LEU A 135 -7.72 10.00 0.36
CA LEU A 135 -8.04 9.46 1.68
C LEU A 135 -9.17 10.25 2.35
N LYS A 136 -9.10 11.58 2.33
CA LYS A 136 -10.15 12.41 2.91
C LYS A 136 -11.50 12.10 2.26
N LYS A 137 -11.55 12.03 0.93
CA LYS A 137 -12.78 11.68 0.21
C LYS A 137 -13.32 10.32 0.63
N LEU A 138 -12.47 9.28 0.70
CA LEU A 138 -12.88 7.95 1.14
C LEU A 138 -13.45 7.95 2.56
N VAL A 139 -12.82 8.67 3.48
CA VAL A 139 -13.30 8.81 4.87
C VAL A 139 -14.65 9.53 4.90
N ASP A 140 -14.81 10.63 4.17
CA ASP A 140 -16.07 11.37 4.08
C ASP A 140 -17.21 10.49 3.50
N ASP A 141 -16.93 9.73 2.42
CA ASP A 141 -17.88 8.82 1.80
C ASP A 141 -18.34 7.72 2.80
N LYS A 142 -17.43 7.14 3.58
CA LYS A 142 -17.76 6.10 4.56
C LYS A 142 -18.40 6.66 5.84
N ALA A 143 -18.05 7.87 6.25
CA ALA A 143 -18.75 8.56 7.31
C ALA A 143 -20.23 8.82 6.95
N ALA A 144 -20.52 9.16 5.70
CA ALA A 144 -21.90 9.30 5.21
C ALA A 144 -22.68 7.96 5.27
N VAL A 145 -22.04 6.83 4.98
CA VAL A 145 -22.66 5.50 5.15
C VAL A 145 -23.04 5.25 6.59
N ILE A 146 -22.12 5.49 7.53
CA ILE A 146 -22.36 5.31 8.97
C ILE A 146 -23.48 6.25 9.46
N ALA A 147 -23.47 7.50 9.02
CA ALA A 147 -24.52 8.45 9.33
C ALA A 147 -25.90 8.01 8.80
N GLY A 148 -25.95 7.39 7.62
CA GLY A 148 -27.15 6.79 7.06
C GLY A 148 -27.70 5.67 7.97
N TRP A 149 -26.85 4.75 8.40
CA TRP A 149 -27.25 3.68 9.33
C TRP A 149 -27.76 4.20 10.68
N MET A 150 -27.17 5.28 11.20
CA MET A 150 -27.67 5.96 12.41
C MET A 150 -29.03 6.62 12.18
N ALA A 151 -29.24 7.24 11.02
CA ALA A 151 -30.53 7.86 10.66
C ALA A 151 -31.65 6.82 10.49
N GLU A 152 -31.32 5.64 9.98
CA GLU A 152 -32.24 4.51 9.87
C GLU A 152 -32.48 3.75 11.19
N GLY A 153 -31.82 4.14 12.28
CA GLY A 153 -31.92 3.49 13.59
C GLY A 153 -31.22 2.13 13.68
N LYS A 154 -30.41 1.77 12.68
CA LYS A 154 -29.61 0.52 12.66
C LYS A 154 -28.35 0.59 13.53
N LEU A 155 -27.89 1.80 13.85
CA LEU A 155 -26.81 2.08 14.80
C LEU A 155 -27.24 3.15 15.82
N ALA A 156 -26.67 3.06 17.02
CA ALA A 156 -26.82 4.12 17.99
C ALA A 156 -26.14 5.41 17.48
N ARG A 157 -26.68 6.56 17.83
CA ARG A 157 -26.05 7.84 17.52
C ARG A 157 -24.75 7.99 18.31
N ILE A 158 -23.69 8.30 17.63
CA ILE A 158 -22.37 8.61 18.18
C ILE A 158 -22.00 10.02 17.69
N ASP A 159 -21.43 10.81 18.59
CA ASP A 159 -20.85 12.12 18.24
C ASP A 159 -19.48 11.96 17.58
#